data_ccdd915ecdaed34322670707d93a54fb
#
_entry.id   ccdd915ecdaed34322670707d93a54fb
#
_cell.length_a   1.000
_cell.length_b   1.000
_cell.length_c   1.000
_cell.angle_alpha   90.00
_cell.angle_beta   90.00
_cell.angle_gamma   90.00
#
_symmetry.space_group_name_H-M   'P 1'
#
loop_
_entity.id
_entity.type
_entity.pdbx_description
1 polymer ?
#
loop_
_entity_poly.entity_id
_entity_poly.type
_entity_poly.pdbx_seq_one_letter_code
_entity_poly.pdbx_strand_id
1 'polypeptide(L)'
;MRKICSLIIIAAFLTMSIPAMAQNNKRLIIATATTGGTYYPVGVGIGTLISLKLAKNDGITATAINSAGSGENIQMLNNKEAHFAILQSLFGFQASRGKGFYQDKPIDSFRSVTMLWPNVEHFALMNEYVKTGTIADIGALTERFSIGKRGSGTEGSGRALLSILGIDPSKLKLEFLGYTPSTQAMLDNRIAGANIPAGVPAAAITQLFAMSHGDATVLDFSDDQLAHIQKEFPIWYRYVIPAKTYPGQEKDIRTIAQPNFLAVRADLPDEVVYKVTKTIYENLNFLGTIHSATKNMSLNNALYGLPVALHPGAVKYYREVGIEIPDRLISK
;
A
#
# COMPACT_ATOMS: atom_id res chain seq x y z
N MET A 1 33.99 72.52 -50.48
CA MET A 1 34.25 71.08 -50.43
C MET A 1 34.39 70.67 -48.98
N ARG A 2 33.35 70.18 -48.32
CA ARG A 2 33.34 69.73 -46.91
C ARG A 2 33.17 68.22 -46.90
N LYS A 3 34.18 67.47 -46.41
CA LYS A 3 34.08 66.02 -46.16
C LYS A 3 33.45 65.80 -44.83
N ILE A 4 32.31 65.11 -44.82
CA ILE A 4 31.63 64.65 -43.62
C ILE A 4 32.12 63.23 -43.32
N CYS A 5 32.86 63.06 -42.20
CA CYS A 5 33.21 61.76 -41.67
C CYS A 5 32.06 61.21 -40.81
N SER A 6 31.40 60.18 -41.29
CA SER A 6 30.39 59.47 -40.47
C SER A 6 31.10 58.44 -39.57
N LEU A 7 31.01 58.66 -38.26
CA LEU A 7 31.49 57.72 -37.23
C LEU A 7 30.37 56.69 -36.97
N ILE A 8 30.59 55.43 -37.31
CA ILE A 8 29.72 54.34 -37.01
C ILE A 8 30.12 53.77 -35.63
N ILE A 9 29.31 54.01 -34.60
CA ILE A 9 29.43 53.41 -33.29
C ILE A 9 28.77 52.04 -33.33
N ILE A 10 29.54 50.95 -33.31
CA ILE A 10 29.11 49.59 -33.15
C ILE A 10 28.94 49.33 -31.66
N ALA A 11 27.69 49.35 -31.16
CA ALA A 11 27.36 48.93 -29.81
C ALA A 11 27.35 47.39 -29.75
N ALA A 12 28.37 46.80 -29.19
CA ALA A 12 28.45 45.36 -28.90
C ALA A 12 27.52 45.03 -27.76
N PHE A 13 26.34 44.47 -28.03
CA PHE A 13 25.49 43.85 -27.02
C PHE A 13 26.14 42.53 -26.55
N LEU A 14 26.82 42.54 -25.39
CA LEU A 14 27.16 41.32 -24.67
C LEU A 14 25.88 40.73 -24.15
N THR A 15 25.30 39.75 -24.85
CA THR A 15 24.25 38.89 -24.33
C THR A 15 24.91 37.95 -23.29
N MET A 16 24.80 38.28 -22.02
CA MET A 16 25.05 37.32 -20.94
C MET A 16 23.99 36.21 -21.06
N SER A 17 24.35 35.10 -21.69
CA SER A 17 23.60 33.85 -21.62
C SER A 17 23.70 33.34 -20.18
N ILE A 18 22.67 33.62 -19.36
CA ILE A 18 22.47 32.94 -18.08
C ILE A 18 22.25 31.47 -18.43
N PRO A 19 23.11 30.53 -17.99
CA PRO A 19 22.86 29.12 -18.22
C PRO A 19 21.53 28.82 -17.53
N ALA A 20 20.49 28.50 -18.30
CA ALA A 20 19.29 27.88 -17.75
C ALA A 20 19.76 26.57 -17.12
N MET A 21 19.84 26.54 -15.80
CA MET A 21 20.05 25.29 -15.07
C MET A 21 18.90 24.37 -15.48
N ALA A 22 19.20 23.40 -16.32
CA ALA A 22 18.26 22.35 -16.67
C ALA A 22 17.84 21.67 -15.35
N GLN A 23 16.67 22.03 -14.87
CA GLN A 23 16.09 21.43 -13.67
C GLN A 23 15.92 19.95 -14.01
N ASN A 24 16.72 19.09 -13.39
CA ASN A 24 16.74 17.65 -13.65
C ASN A 24 15.43 17.05 -13.10
N ASN A 25 14.37 17.12 -13.90
CA ASN A 25 13.01 16.74 -13.51
C ASN A 25 12.95 15.24 -13.21
N LYS A 26 12.77 14.90 -11.95
CA LYS A 26 12.63 13.51 -11.49
C LYS A 26 11.16 13.13 -11.44
N ARG A 27 10.76 12.22 -12.31
CA ARG A 27 9.40 11.65 -12.31
C ARG A 27 9.40 10.34 -11.55
N LEU A 28 8.76 10.33 -10.38
CA LEU A 28 8.65 9.15 -9.53
C LEU A 28 7.37 8.37 -9.88
N ILE A 29 7.45 7.05 -9.77
CA ILE A 29 6.31 6.14 -9.97
C ILE A 29 6.03 5.45 -8.63
N ILE A 30 4.77 5.44 -8.20
CA ILE A 30 4.29 4.78 -6.99
C ILE A 30 3.40 3.60 -7.41
N ALA A 31 3.86 2.37 -7.21
CA ALA A 31 3.06 1.18 -7.46
C ALA A 31 2.04 0.97 -6.32
N THR A 32 0.80 0.69 -6.69
CA THR A 32 -0.33 0.61 -5.76
C THR A 32 -1.03 -0.75 -5.79
N ALA A 33 -2.32 -0.82 -6.14
CA ALA A 33 -3.07 -2.05 -6.34
C ALA A 33 -4.34 -1.79 -7.17
N THR A 34 -5.27 -2.75 -7.17
CA THR A 34 -6.55 -2.65 -7.85
C THR A 34 -7.47 -1.61 -7.21
N THR A 35 -8.44 -1.12 -7.97
CA THR A 35 -9.51 -0.25 -7.47
C THR A 35 -10.40 -0.97 -6.45
N GLY A 36 -11.13 -0.19 -5.63
CA GLY A 36 -12.01 -0.71 -4.56
C GLY A 36 -11.31 -0.90 -3.21
N GLY A 37 -9.96 -0.85 -3.17
CA GLY A 37 -9.15 -0.85 -1.95
C GLY A 37 -8.52 0.51 -1.65
N THR A 38 -7.65 0.55 -0.65
CA THR A 38 -7.04 1.78 -0.11
C THR A 38 -5.75 2.18 -0.82
N TYR A 39 -4.99 1.23 -1.39
CA TYR A 39 -3.67 1.52 -1.99
C TYR A 39 -3.75 2.55 -3.11
N TYR A 40 -4.69 2.38 -4.04
CA TYR A 40 -4.77 3.24 -5.21
C TYR A 40 -5.11 4.70 -4.85
N PRO A 41 -6.22 5.01 -4.15
CA PRO A 41 -6.55 6.40 -3.81
C PRO A 41 -5.47 7.06 -2.94
N VAL A 42 -4.88 6.35 -1.98
CA VAL A 42 -3.82 6.92 -1.13
C VAL A 42 -2.53 7.11 -1.93
N GLY A 43 -2.16 6.17 -2.80
CA GLY A 43 -1.01 6.33 -3.69
C GLY A 43 -1.15 7.55 -4.62
N VAL A 44 -2.35 7.77 -5.17
CA VAL A 44 -2.68 9.00 -5.94
C VAL A 44 -2.53 10.23 -5.06
N GLY A 45 -3.05 10.19 -3.82
CA GLY A 45 -2.92 11.29 -2.86
C GLY A 45 -1.46 11.62 -2.53
N ILE A 46 -0.62 10.61 -2.28
CA ILE A 46 0.83 10.79 -2.05
C ILE A 46 1.50 11.37 -3.30
N GLY A 47 1.21 10.84 -4.49
CA GLY A 47 1.78 11.33 -5.74
C GLY A 47 1.40 12.79 -6.03
N THR A 48 0.14 13.15 -5.79
CA THR A 48 -0.35 14.52 -5.90
C THR A 48 0.35 15.44 -4.91
N LEU A 49 0.47 15.02 -3.65
CA LEU A 49 1.14 15.79 -2.61
C LEU A 49 2.61 16.06 -2.95
N ILE A 50 3.36 15.03 -3.36
CA ILE A 50 4.75 15.16 -3.80
C ILE A 50 4.84 16.18 -4.95
N SER A 51 3.99 16.05 -5.95
CA SER A 51 4.02 16.95 -7.13
C SER A 51 3.68 18.38 -6.76
N LEU A 52 2.68 18.61 -5.89
CA LEU A 52 2.30 19.94 -5.43
C LEU A 52 3.41 20.64 -4.64
N LYS A 53 4.13 19.89 -3.80
CA LYS A 53 5.11 20.48 -2.88
C LYS A 53 6.53 20.54 -3.44
N LEU A 54 6.92 19.58 -4.27
CA LEU A 54 8.31 19.41 -4.69
C LEU A 54 8.58 19.72 -6.17
N ALA A 55 7.54 19.86 -7.02
CA ALA A 55 7.77 20.09 -8.45
C ALA A 55 8.47 21.42 -8.73
N LYS A 56 8.01 22.49 -8.12
CA LYS A 56 8.48 23.87 -8.41
C LYS A 56 9.94 24.07 -7.98
N ASN A 57 10.30 23.65 -6.76
CA ASN A 57 11.60 23.97 -6.16
C ASN A 57 12.64 22.86 -6.36
N ASP A 58 12.19 21.60 -6.45
CA ASP A 58 13.05 20.41 -6.45
C ASP A 58 13.00 19.64 -7.78
N GLY A 59 12.09 20.00 -8.69
CA GLY A 59 11.87 19.28 -9.94
C GLY A 59 11.36 17.85 -9.74
N ILE A 60 10.74 17.53 -8.59
CA ILE A 60 10.26 16.18 -8.27
C ILE A 60 8.75 16.12 -8.44
N THR A 61 8.29 15.21 -9.29
CA THR A 61 6.87 14.87 -9.47
C THR A 61 6.66 13.39 -9.23
N ALA A 62 5.43 12.98 -8.90
CA ALA A 62 5.11 11.57 -8.69
C ALA A 62 3.74 11.22 -9.29
N THR A 63 3.64 9.99 -9.80
CA THR A 63 2.40 9.43 -10.35
C THR A 63 2.17 8.05 -9.76
N ALA A 64 0.93 7.79 -9.33
CA ALA A 64 0.52 6.46 -8.89
C ALA A 64 0.05 5.62 -10.08
N ILE A 65 0.40 4.34 -10.08
CA ILE A 65 -0.05 3.38 -11.09
C ILE A 65 -0.72 2.18 -10.41
N ASN A 66 -1.69 1.59 -11.10
CA ASN A 66 -2.34 0.37 -10.68
C ASN A 66 -1.41 -0.83 -10.88
N SER A 67 -1.60 -1.84 -10.04
CA SER A 67 -0.96 -3.15 -10.14
C SER A 67 -1.88 -4.24 -9.58
N ALA A 68 -1.38 -5.46 -9.46
CA ALA A 68 -2.07 -6.49 -8.68
C ALA A 68 -1.94 -6.24 -7.17
N GLY A 69 -0.89 -5.57 -6.70
CA GLY A 69 -0.60 -5.32 -5.29
C GLY A 69 0.79 -5.80 -4.88
N SER A 70 0.99 -6.13 -3.60
CA SER A 70 2.31 -6.26 -2.97
C SER A 70 3.29 -7.19 -3.71
N GLY A 71 2.84 -8.31 -4.25
CA GLY A 71 3.74 -9.23 -4.97
C GLY A 71 4.29 -8.62 -6.26
N GLU A 72 3.40 -8.10 -7.13
CA GLU A 72 3.81 -7.40 -8.36
C GLU A 72 4.63 -6.14 -8.03
N ASN A 73 4.23 -5.39 -6.99
CA ASN A 73 4.91 -4.18 -6.58
C ASN A 73 6.39 -4.40 -6.21
N ILE A 74 6.69 -5.50 -5.52
CA ILE A 74 8.07 -5.87 -5.19
C ILE A 74 8.87 -6.17 -6.47
N GLN A 75 8.26 -6.85 -7.45
CA GLN A 75 8.91 -7.08 -8.74
C GLN A 75 9.14 -5.76 -9.48
N MET A 76 8.17 -4.85 -9.48
CA MET A 76 8.32 -3.53 -10.10
C MET A 76 9.45 -2.70 -9.44
N LEU A 77 9.61 -2.76 -8.11
CA LEU A 77 10.77 -2.15 -7.44
C LEU A 77 12.09 -2.81 -7.88
N ASN A 78 12.12 -4.15 -7.89
CA ASN A 78 13.31 -4.91 -8.25
C ASN A 78 13.73 -4.67 -9.71
N ASN A 79 12.77 -4.61 -10.64
CA ASN A 79 12.99 -4.36 -12.05
C ASN A 79 13.18 -2.87 -12.39
N LYS A 80 13.14 -1.98 -11.40
CA LYS A 80 13.23 -0.52 -11.57
C LYS A 80 12.08 0.12 -12.37
N GLU A 81 10.94 -0.54 -12.43
CA GLU A 81 9.71 -0.05 -13.08
C GLU A 81 8.95 0.92 -12.16
N ALA A 82 9.10 0.81 -10.85
CA ALA A 82 8.57 1.74 -9.86
C ALA A 82 9.68 2.27 -8.95
N HIS A 83 9.46 3.45 -8.39
CA HIS A 83 10.38 4.09 -7.45
C HIS A 83 9.96 3.84 -6.00
N PHE A 84 8.66 3.92 -5.75
CA PHE A 84 8.00 3.64 -4.49
C PHE A 84 6.89 2.60 -4.71
N ALA A 85 6.52 1.91 -3.66
CA ALA A 85 5.42 0.95 -3.68
C ALA A 85 4.73 0.85 -2.33
N ILE A 86 3.41 0.65 -2.33
CA ILE A 86 2.67 0.31 -1.12
C ILE A 86 2.66 -1.22 -0.99
N LEU A 87 3.10 -1.73 0.16
CA LEU A 87 3.27 -3.15 0.42
C LEU A 87 2.65 -3.55 1.76
N GLN A 88 2.14 -4.79 1.82
CA GLN A 88 1.91 -5.48 3.09
C GLN A 88 3.25 -5.84 3.74
N SER A 89 3.37 -5.68 5.06
CA SER A 89 4.60 -6.02 5.77
C SER A 89 4.96 -7.50 5.69
N LEU A 90 3.97 -8.41 5.65
CA LEU A 90 4.20 -9.83 5.39
C LEU A 90 4.99 -10.05 4.10
N PHE A 91 4.62 -9.36 3.01
CA PHE A 91 5.30 -9.50 1.72
C PHE A 91 6.71 -8.91 1.76
N GLY A 92 6.88 -7.76 2.38
CA GLY A 92 8.22 -7.20 2.60
C GLY A 92 9.14 -8.13 3.38
N PHE A 93 8.62 -8.77 4.44
CA PHE A 93 9.35 -9.76 5.23
C PHE A 93 9.68 -11.01 4.41
N GLN A 94 8.72 -11.58 3.69
CA GLN A 94 8.93 -12.78 2.88
C GLN A 94 9.93 -12.53 1.75
N ALA A 95 9.80 -11.42 1.04
CA ALA A 95 10.71 -11.08 -0.06
C ALA A 95 12.15 -10.88 0.42
N SER A 96 12.35 -10.11 1.49
CA SER A 96 13.71 -9.85 2.02
C SER A 96 14.41 -11.10 2.59
N ARG A 97 13.64 -12.12 2.95
CA ARG A 97 14.15 -13.37 3.55
C ARG A 97 14.12 -14.57 2.63
N GLY A 98 13.66 -14.41 1.37
CA GLY A 98 13.48 -15.54 0.45
C GLY A 98 12.51 -16.59 0.98
N LYS A 99 11.36 -16.16 1.53
CA LYS A 99 10.32 -17.04 2.09
C LYS A 99 9.00 -16.90 1.34
N GLY A 100 8.08 -17.85 1.56
CA GLY A 100 6.77 -17.85 0.94
C GLY A 100 6.85 -17.78 -0.59
N PHE A 101 6.26 -16.78 -1.22
CA PHE A 101 6.31 -16.59 -2.68
C PHE A 101 7.72 -16.33 -3.24
N TYR A 102 8.68 -16.03 -2.39
CA TYR A 102 10.08 -15.72 -2.75
C TYR A 102 11.04 -16.81 -2.29
N GLN A 103 10.52 -18.05 -2.11
CA GLN A 103 11.31 -19.18 -1.59
C GLN A 103 12.66 -19.27 -2.29
N ASP A 104 13.74 -19.22 -1.50
CA ASP A 104 15.15 -19.28 -1.91
C ASP A 104 15.62 -18.19 -2.90
N LYS A 105 14.80 -17.11 -3.05
CA LYS A 105 15.10 -15.96 -3.92
C LYS A 105 14.88 -14.65 -3.16
N PRO A 106 15.73 -14.31 -2.18
CA PRO A 106 15.60 -13.07 -1.43
C PRO A 106 15.76 -11.84 -2.34
N ILE A 107 14.97 -10.80 -2.07
CA ILE A 107 15.03 -9.52 -2.77
C ILE A 107 15.43 -8.45 -1.77
N ASP A 108 16.57 -7.81 -1.99
CA ASP A 108 17.16 -6.78 -1.13
C ASP A 108 17.21 -5.39 -1.79
N SER A 109 16.63 -5.26 -2.98
CA SER A 109 16.63 -4.03 -3.79
C SER A 109 15.73 -2.92 -3.28
N PHE A 110 15.03 -3.10 -2.14
CA PHE A 110 14.12 -2.11 -1.56
C PHE A 110 14.37 -1.87 -0.07
N ARG A 111 13.87 -0.73 0.42
CA ARG A 111 13.94 -0.29 1.82
C ARG A 111 12.58 0.20 2.28
N SER A 112 12.37 0.26 3.60
CA SER A 112 11.19 0.89 4.19
C SER A 112 11.33 2.41 4.21
N VAL A 113 10.21 3.11 4.04
CA VAL A 113 10.10 4.55 4.29
C VAL A 113 9.30 4.79 5.57
N THR A 114 8.09 4.29 5.63
CA THR A 114 7.18 4.50 6.76
C THR A 114 6.05 3.47 6.78
N MET A 115 5.53 3.17 7.98
CA MET A 115 4.23 2.52 8.14
C MET A 115 3.12 3.48 7.66
N LEU A 116 2.09 2.95 7.01
CA LEU A 116 0.99 3.73 6.47
C LEU A 116 -0.29 3.56 7.30
N TRP A 117 -0.95 2.41 7.20
CA TRP A 117 -2.17 2.09 7.95
C TRP A 117 -2.33 0.58 8.13
N PRO A 118 -3.21 0.13 9.06
CA PRO A 118 -3.56 -1.29 9.19
C PRO A 118 -4.19 -1.85 7.92
N ASN A 119 -3.65 -2.94 7.39
CA ASN A 119 -4.26 -3.73 6.34
C ASN A 119 -5.19 -4.74 6.98
N VAL A 120 -6.47 -4.41 7.00
CA VAL A 120 -7.50 -5.16 7.74
C VAL A 120 -8.09 -6.23 6.83
N GLU A 121 -8.12 -7.47 7.28
CA GLU A 121 -8.69 -8.58 6.53
C GLU A 121 -10.23 -8.48 6.51
N HIS A 122 -10.81 -8.63 5.30
CA HIS A 122 -12.24 -8.73 5.09
C HIS A 122 -12.52 -9.99 4.27
N PHE A 123 -12.61 -11.12 4.95
CA PHE A 123 -13.14 -12.34 4.34
C PHE A 123 -14.66 -12.23 4.33
N ALA A 124 -15.23 -11.86 3.19
CA ALA A 124 -16.66 -11.65 3.04
C ALA A 124 -17.32 -12.86 2.38
N LEU A 125 -18.49 -13.25 2.89
CA LEU A 125 -19.37 -14.27 2.29
C LEU A 125 -20.77 -13.69 2.11
N MET A 126 -21.51 -14.19 1.10
CA MET A 126 -22.97 -14.07 1.06
C MET A 126 -23.55 -14.91 2.19
N ASN A 127 -24.62 -14.44 2.82
CA ASN A 127 -25.14 -14.99 4.09
C ASN A 127 -25.57 -16.46 3.98
N GLU A 128 -26.03 -16.93 2.82
CA GLU A 128 -26.39 -18.33 2.61
C GLU A 128 -25.22 -19.31 2.85
N TYR A 129 -23.96 -18.83 2.76
CA TYR A 129 -22.74 -19.63 3.00
C TYR A 129 -22.17 -19.43 4.42
N VAL A 130 -22.74 -18.54 5.22
CA VAL A 130 -22.30 -18.28 6.60
C VAL A 130 -22.94 -19.30 7.55
N LYS A 131 -22.10 -20.02 8.32
CA LYS A 131 -22.55 -21.04 9.31
C LYS A 131 -22.15 -20.66 10.72
N THR A 132 -20.87 -20.35 10.93
CA THR A 132 -20.31 -19.99 12.24
C THR A 132 -20.07 -18.49 12.36
N GLY A 133 -20.03 -17.77 11.24
CA GLY A 133 -19.66 -16.36 11.17
C GLY A 133 -18.16 -16.12 11.34
N THR A 134 -17.34 -17.17 11.32
CA THR A 134 -15.88 -17.07 11.43
C THR A 134 -15.19 -17.52 10.14
N ILE A 135 -13.88 -17.24 10.03
CA ILE A 135 -13.06 -17.66 8.88
C ILE A 135 -13.11 -19.18 8.62
N ALA A 136 -13.51 -19.99 9.60
CA ALA A 136 -13.69 -21.42 9.45
C ALA A 136 -14.73 -21.79 8.35
N ASP A 137 -15.70 -20.93 8.09
CA ASP A 137 -16.74 -21.17 7.08
C ASP A 137 -16.17 -21.31 5.66
N ILE A 138 -15.01 -20.69 5.39
CA ILE A 138 -14.30 -20.81 4.11
C ILE A 138 -13.90 -22.27 3.83
N GLY A 139 -13.55 -23.05 4.87
CA GLY A 139 -13.14 -24.45 4.74
C GLY A 139 -14.27 -25.38 4.27
N ALA A 140 -15.52 -24.96 4.40
CA ALA A 140 -16.71 -25.74 4.00
C ALA A 140 -17.29 -25.32 2.65
N LEU A 141 -16.67 -24.34 1.95
CA LEU A 141 -17.18 -23.84 0.67
C LEU A 141 -17.01 -24.89 -0.45
N THR A 142 -18.07 -25.09 -1.19
CA THR A 142 -18.09 -25.87 -2.45
C THR A 142 -18.21 -24.95 -3.67
N GLU A 143 -18.55 -23.69 -3.46
CA GLU A 143 -18.71 -22.64 -4.45
C GLU A 143 -17.37 -21.93 -4.69
N ARG A 144 -17.38 -21.02 -5.68
CA ARG A 144 -16.21 -20.22 -6.02
C ARG A 144 -15.95 -19.13 -4.98
N PHE A 145 -14.68 -18.89 -4.68
CA PHE A 145 -14.23 -17.85 -3.75
C PHE A 145 -13.10 -17.03 -4.36
N SER A 146 -13.21 -15.71 -4.38
CA SER A 146 -12.13 -14.83 -4.87
C SER A 146 -11.09 -14.58 -3.79
N ILE A 147 -9.85 -15.04 -4.04
CA ILE A 147 -8.72 -14.86 -3.13
C ILE A 147 -7.85 -13.66 -3.48
N GLY A 148 -8.31 -12.82 -4.41
CA GLY A 148 -7.55 -11.68 -4.94
C GLY A 148 -6.83 -11.97 -6.24
N LYS A 149 -6.34 -10.92 -6.90
CA LYS A 149 -5.60 -11.04 -8.17
C LYS A 149 -4.35 -11.91 -8.03
N ARG A 150 -3.99 -12.65 -9.08
CA ARG A 150 -2.74 -13.43 -9.10
C ARG A 150 -1.53 -12.51 -8.88
N GLY A 151 -0.60 -12.94 -8.05
CA GLY A 151 0.58 -12.16 -7.68
C GLY A 151 0.30 -10.98 -6.75
N SER A 152 -0.92 -10.88 -6.21
CA SER A 152 -1.27 -9.85 -5.23
C SER A 152 -0.87 -10.22 -3.80
N GLY A 153 -0.75 -9.21 -2.95
CA GLY A 153 -0.64 -9.41 -1.51
C GLY A 153 -1.87 -10.11 -0.93
N THR A 154 -3.06 -9.87 -1.50
CA THR A 154 -4.32 -10.50 -1.10
C THR A 154 -4.31 -12.01 -1.33
N GLU A 155 -3.89 -12.46 -2.51
CA GLU A 155 -3.72 -13.88 -2.78
C GLU A 155 -2.76 -14.52 -1.77
N GLY A 156 -1.62 -13.89 -1.56
CA GLY A 156 -0.58 -14.44 -0.71
C GLY A 156 -0.94 -14.48 0.77
N SER A 157 -1.46 -13.37 1.32
CA SER A 157 -1.89 -13.35 2.73
C SER A 157 -3.09 -14.28 2.94
N GLY A 158 -4.05 -14.29 2.01
CA GLY A 158 -5.20 -15.18 2.08
C GLY A 158 -4.80 -16.66 2.10
N ARG A 159 -3.93 -17.10 1.18
CA ARG A 159 -3.41 -18.48 1.17
C ARG A 159 -2.67 -18.83 2.47
N ALA A 160 -1.81 -17.92 2.96
CA ALA A 160 -1.07 -18.14 4.19
C ALA A 160 -2.01 -18.31 5.40
N LEU A 161 -2.98 -17.40 5.55
CA LEU A 161 -3.96 -17.44 6.64
C LEU A 161 -4.80 -18.72 6.60
N LEU A 162 -5.34 -19.09 5.44
CA LEU A 162 -6.14 -20.29 5.28
C LEU A 162 -5.31 -21.55 5.61
N SER A 163 -4.10 -21.66 5.07
CA SER A 163 -3.21 -22.80 5.33
C SER A 163 -2.85 -22.96 6.80
N ILE A 164 -2.50 -21.85 7.48
CA ILE A 164 -2.19 -21.87 8.93
C ILE A 164 -3.39 -22.37 9.74
N LEU A 165 -4.60 -22.00 9.34
CA LEU A 165 -5.84 -22.41 10.01
C LEU A 165 -6.31 -23.84 9.58
N GLY A 166 -5.49 -24.57 8.83
CA GLY A 166 -5.81 -25.94 8.40
C GLY A 166 -6.79 -26.02 7.24
N ILE A 167 -7.10 -24.90 6.59
CA ILE A 167 -7.92 -24.85 5.38
C ILE A 167 -6.99 -24.92 4.18
N ASP A 168 -7.03 -26.04 3.43
CA ASP A 168 -6.21 -26.24 2.25
C ASP A 168 -6.73 -25.41 1.05
N PRO A 169 -6.02 -24.36 0.62
CA PRO A 169 -6.47 -23.53 -0.49
C PRO A 169 -6.56 -24.28 -1.83
N SER A 170 -5.88 -25.44 -1.98
CA SER A 170 -5.92 -26.22 -3.21
C SER A 170 -7.26 -26.97 -3.41
N LYS A 171 -8.00 -27.15 -2.32
CA LYS A 171 -9.33 -27.78 -2.33
C LYS A 171 -10.47 -26.81 -2.60
N LEU A 172 -10.19 -25.50 -2.58
CA LEU A 172 -11.18 -24.46 -2.84
C LEU A 172 -11.25 -24.15 -4.35
N LYS A 173 -12.42 -23.81 -4.84
CA LYS A 173 -12.61 -23.30 -6.21
C LYS A 173 -12.23 -21.81 -6.24
N LEU A 174 -10.93 -21.51 -6.33
CA LEU A 174 -10.42 -20.16 -6.24
C LEU A 174 -10.60 -19.37 -7.54
N GLU A 175 -11.11 -18.14 -7.41
CA GLU A 175 -11.12 -17.10 -8.44
C GLU A 175 -10.07 -16.03 -8.10
N PHE A 176 -9.57 -15.34 -9.15
CA PHE A 176 -8.47 -14.39 -9.02
C PHE A 176 -8.88 -13.01 -9.54
N LEU A 177 -9.80 -12.38 -8.82
CA LEU A 177 -10.39 -11.10 -9.20
C LEU A 177 -9.82 -9.94 -8.37
N GLY A 178 -9.89 -8.72 -8.90
CA GLY A 178 -9.67 -7.51 -8.12
C GLY A 178 -10.85 -7.23 -7.19
N TYR A 179 -10.75 -6.25 -6.29
CA TYR A 179 -11.73 -6.03 -5.23
C TYR A 179 -13.12 -5.68 -5.76
N THR A 180 -13.25 -4.64 -6.59
CA THR A 180 -14.55 -4.28 -7.19
C THR A 180 -15.13 -5.40 -8.07
N PRO A 181 -14.37 -6.07 -8.95
CA PRO A 181 -14.87 -7.25 -9.67
C PRO A 181 -15.29 -8.40 -8.75
N SER A 182 -14.63 -8.61 -7.61
CA SER A 182 -15.00 -9.65 -6.64
C SER A 182 -16.37 -9.36 -6.03
N THR A 183 -16.57 -8.14 -5.51
CA THR A 183 -17.86 -7.78 -4.89
C THR A 183 -19.00 -7.76 -5.91
N GLN A 184 -18.74 -7.35 -7.15
CA GLN A 184 -19.73 -7.46 -8.21
C GLN A 184 -20.08 -8.92 -8.52
N ALA A 185 -19.09 -9.81 -8.57
CA ALA A 185 -19.33 -11.24 -8.79
C ALA A 185 -20.11 -11.91 -7.64
N MET A 186 -19.95 -11.41 -6.39
CA MET A 186 -20.78 -11.83 -5.25
C MET A 186 -22.24 -11.37 -5.44
N LEU A 187 -22.44 -10.09 -5.76
CA LEU A 187 -23.79 -9.53 -6.00
C LEU A 187 -24.51 -10.19 -7.17
N ASP A 188 -23.76 -10.67 -8.17
CA ASP A 188 -24.29 -11.43 -9.31
C ASP A 188 -24.46 -12.94 -9.02
N ASN A 189 -24.26 -13.38 -7.79
CA ASN A 189 -24.30 -14.79 -7.36
C ASN A 189 -23.38 -15.74 -8.17
N ARG A 190 -22.25 -15.22 -8.67
CA ARG A 190 -21.25 -15.99 -9.43
C ARG A 190 -20.17 -16.60 -8.54
N ILE A 191 -19.97 -16.04 -7.36
CA ILE A 191 -19.03 -16.51 -6.33
C ILE A 191 -19.65 -16.35 -4.94
N ALA A 192 -19.32 -17.25 -4.02
CA ALA A 192 -19.81 -17.25 -2.65
C ALA A 192 -19.24 -16.10 -1.80
N GLY A 193 -18.03 -15.67 -2.12
CA GLY A 193 -17.34 -14.67 -1.31
C GLY A 193 -15.99 -14.26 -1.85
N ALA A 194 -15.34 -13.35 -1.10
CA ALA A 194 -14.04 -12.82 -1.48
C ALA A 194 -13.21 -12.38 -0.25
N ASN A 195 -11.87 -12.43 -0.37
CA ASN A 195 -10.97 -11.74 0.55
C ASN A 195 -10.60 -10.36 0.00
N ILE A 196 -10.77 -9.30 0.83
CA ILE A 196 -10.56 -7.90 0.45
C ILE A 196 -9.78 -7.18 1.57
N PRO A 197 -8.49 -7.50 1.80
CA PRO A 197 -7.68 -6.82 2.81
C PRO A 197 -7.42 -5.37 2.42
N ALA A 198 -7.89 -4.44 3.25
CA ALA A 198 -7.80 -3.01 2.96
C ALA A 198 -7.79 -2.16 4.25
N GLY A 199 -7.49 -0.86 4.12
CA GLY A 199 -7.78 0.11 5.19
C GLY A 199 -9.29 0.35 5.32
N VAL A 200 -9.76 0.55 6.53
CA VAL A 200 -11.18 0.73 6.86
C VAL A 200 -11.58 2.21 6.75
N PRO A 201 -12.76 2.51 6.13
CA PRO A 201 -13.63 1.61 5.39
C PRO A 201 -13.10 1.30 3.98
N ALA A 202 -13.25 0.05 3.55
CA ALA A 202 -12.89 -0.37 2.19
C ALA A 202 -14.03 -0.09 1.22
N ALA A 203 -13.78 0.62 0.11
CA ALA A 203 -14.83 1.04 -0.82
C ALA A 203 -15.59 -0.17 -1.41
N ALA A 204 -14.90 -1.25 -1.77
CA ALA A 204 -15.54 -2.46 -2.30
C ALA A 204 -16.46 -3.13 -1.27
N ILE A 205 -16.07 -3.17 0.02
CA ILE A 205 -16.92 -3.70 1.10
C ILE A 205 -18.10 -2.77 1.35
N THR A 206 -17.88 -1.44 1.34
CA THR A 206 -18.99 -0.47 1.44
C THR A 206 -20.03 -0.70 0.35
N GLN A 207 -19.58 -0.89 -0.90
CA GLN A 207 -20.46 -1.20 -2.03
C GLN A 207 -21.19 -2.53 -1.84
N LEU A 208 -20.49 -3.60 -1.42
CA LEU A 208 -21.09 -4.90 -1.17
C LEU A 208 -22.23 -4.80 -0.15
N PHE A 209 -21.97 -4.19 1.01
CA PHE A 209 -22.97 -4.05 2.07
C PHE A 209 -24.16 -3.20 1.64
N ALA A 210 -23.91 -2.10 0.92
CA ALA A 210 -24.99 -1.23 0.43
C ALA A 210 -25.89 -1.93 -0.59
N MET A 211 -25.32 -2.74 -1.49
CA MET A 211 -26.06 -3.35 -2.61
C MET A 211 -26.64 -4.73 -2.29
N SER A 212 -26.06 -5.45 -1.33
CA SER A 212 -26.60 -6.74 -0.88
C SER A 212 -27.80 -6.60 0.08
N HIS A 213 -28.12 -5.36 0.50
CA HIS A 213 -29.22 -5.12 1.46
C HIS A 213 -29.11 -5.95 2.74
N GLY A 214 -27.89 -6.17 3.23
CA GLY A 214 -27.63 -6.96 4.44
C GLY A 214 -27.42 -8.45 4.19
N ASP A 215 -27.37 -8.89 2.94
CA ASP A 215 -27.14 -10.29 2.58
C ASP A 215 -25.67 -10.62 2.36
N ALA A 216 -24.78 -9.96 3.09
CA ALA A 216 -23.35 -10.25 3.12
C ALA A 216 -22.77 -10.05 4.52
N THR A 217 -21.82 -10.90 4.88
CA THR A 217 -21.11 -10.86 6.17
C THR A 217 -19.61 -10.86 5.95
N VAL A 218 -18.89 -10.01 6.68
CA VAL A 218 -17.44 -10.14 6.86
C VAL A 218 -17.20 -11.03 8.07
N LEU A 219 -16.45 -12.10 7.88
CA LEU A 219 -16.22 -13.14 8.86
C LEU A 219 -15.28 -12.68 9.98
N ASP A 220 -15.58 -13.10 11.20
CA ASP A 220 -14.73 -12.91 12.37
C ASP A 220 -13.53 -13.87 12.37
N PHE A 221 -12.50 -13.49 13.10
CA PHE A 221 -11.43 -14.37 13.56
C PHE A 221 -11.56 -14.57 15.07
N SER A 222 -11.66 -15.81 15.54
CA SER A 222 -11.65 -16.10 16.98
C SER A 222 -10.30 -15.76 17.61
N ASP A 223 -10.24 -15.70 18.94
CA ASP A 223 -8.98 -15.44 19.63
C ASP A 223 -8.01 -16.63 19.47
N ASP A 224 -8.53 -17.87 19.42
CA ASP A 224 -7.73 -19.08 19.17
C ASP A 224 -7.15 -19.09 17.73
N GLN A 225 -7.95 -18.69 16.73
CA GLN A 225 -7.50 -18.55 15.35
C GLN A 225 -6.38 -17.51 15.25
N LEU A 226 -6.54 -16.35 15.88
CA LEU A 226 -5.50 -15.32 15.91
C LEU A 226 -4.24 -15.81 16.62
N ALA A 227 -4.38 -16.45 17.79
CA ALA A 227 -3.24 -17.00 18.52
C ALA A 227 -2.47 -18.05 17.70
N HIS A 228 -3.18 -18.86 16.90
CA HIS A 228 -2.56 -19.83 16.00
C HIS A 228 -1.78 -19.12 14.88
N ILE A 229 -2.37 -18.08 14.24
CA ILE A 229 -1.72 -17.28 13.20
C ILE A 229 -0.45 -16.60 13.75
N GLN A 230 -0.51 -16.04 14.96
CA GLN A 230 0.61 -15.33 15.58
C GLN A 230 1.83 -16.19 15.89
N LYS A 231 1.66 -17.51 16.05
CA LYS A 231 2.79 -18.45 16.21
C LYS A 231 3.68 -18.48 14.96
N GLU A 232 3.08 -18.40 13.78
CA GLU A 232 3.81 -18.39 12.49
C GLU A 232 4.24 -16.98 12.09
N PHE A 233 3.34 -16.03 12.24
CA PHE A 233 3.52 -14.64 11.83
C PHE A 233 3.06 -13.68 12.93
N PRO A 234 3.94 -13.28 13.86
CA PRO A 234 3.63 -12.36 14.97
C PRO A 234 3.19 -10.96 14.53
N ILE A 235 3.28 -10.65 13.24
CA ILE A 235 2.90 -9.35 12.66
C ILE A 235 1.39 -9.12 12.66
N TRP A 236 0.59 -10.20 12.72
CA TRP A 236 -0.86 -10.10 12.77
C TRP A 236 -1.35 -9.75 14.17
N TYR A 237 -2.35 -8.88 14.25
CA TYR A 237 -2.95 -8.47 15.50
C TYR A 237 -4.46 -8.31 15.38
N ARG A 238 -5.15 -8.35 16.54
CA ARG A 238 -6.59 -8.12 16.59
C ARG A 238 -6.93 -6.73 16.05
N TYR A 239 -7.91 -6.68 15.14
CA TYR A 239 -8.53 -5.46 14.70
C TYR A 239 -10.05 -5.59 14.84
N VAL A 240 -10.69 -4.57 15.39
CA VAL A 240 -12.15 -4.51 15.48
C VAL A 240 -12.63 -3.42 14.53
N ILE A 241 -13.48 -3.80 13.57
CA ILE A 241 -14.19 -2.84 12.73
C ILE A 241 -15.45 -2.46 13.49
N PRO A 242 -15.58 -1.21 13.96
CA PRO A 242 -16.73 -0.80 14.77
C PRO A 242 -18.05 -0.96 14.01
N ALA A 243 -19.12 -1.28 14.74
CA ALA A 243 -20.46 -1.25 14.20
C ALA A 243 -20.75 0.06 13.44
N LYS A 244 -21.59 -0.01 12.43
CA LYS A 244 -21.97 1.14 11.58
C LYS A 244 -20.84 1.72 10.72
N THR A 245 -19.71 1.02 10.61
CA THR A 245 -18.64 1.37 9.65
C THR A 245 -19.12 1.17 8.21
N TYR A 246 -19.85 0.09 7.96
CA TYR A 246 -20.43 -0.22 6.66
C TYR A 246 -21.97 -0.11 6.70
N PRO A 247 -22.65 0.18 5.57
CA PRO A 247 -24.11 0.23 5.51
C PRO A 247 -24.75 -1.08 6.00
N GLY A 248 -25.67 -0.99 6.97
CA GLY A 248 -26.36 -2.18 7.52
C GLY A 248 -25.53 -3.05 8.46
N GLN A 249 -24.28 -2.69 8.76
CA GLN A 249 -23.46 -3.40 9.74
C GLN A 249 -23.82 -2.95 11.17
N GLU A 250 -24.60 -3.76 11.89
CA GLU A 250 -25.11 -3.42 13.23
C GLU A 250 -24.19 -3.86 14.38
N LYS A 251 -23.22 -4.75 14.12
CA LYS A 251 -22.30 -5.31 15.11
C LYS A 251 -20.86 -5.03 14.76
N ASP A 252 -19.99 -5.00 15.77
CA ASP A 252 -18.54 -5.02 15.57
C ASP A 252 -18.12 -6.28 14.81
N ILE A 253 -17.12 -6.14 13.93
CA ILE A 253 -16.48 -7.27 13.25
C ILE A 253 -15.10 -7.48 13.87
N ARG A 254 -14.87 -8.65 14.46
CA ARG A 254 -13.63 -9.02 15.16
C ARG A 254 -12.67 -9.69 14.19
N THR A 255 -12.00 -8.93 13.37
CA THR A 255 -11.05 -9.42 12.38
C THR A 255 -9.60 -9.24 12.84
N ILE A 256 -8.67 -9.37 11.92
CA ILE A 256 -7.23 -9.21 12.11
C ILE A 256 -6.65 -8.21 11.12
N ALA A 257 -5.50 -7.64 11.46
CA ALA A 257 -4.76 -6.74 10.59
C ALA A 257 -3.26 -6.97 10.67
N GLN A 258 -2.56 -6.50 9.65
CA GLN A 258 -1.11 -6.33 9.63
C GLN A 258 -0.77 -4.92 9.14
N PRO A 259 0.44 -4.39 9.36
CA PRO A 259 0.80 -3.09 8.80
C PRO A 259 0.91 -3.10 7.27
N ASN A 260 0.51 -2.00 6.64
CA ASN A 260 0.97 -1.62 5.31
C ASN A 260 2.11 -0.62 5.46
N PHE A 261 3.07 -0.63 4.55
CA PHE A 261 4.17 0.33 4.56
C PHE A 261 4.48 0.86 3.16
N LEU A 262 5.07 2.04 3.12
CA LEU A 262 5.64 2.60 1.91
C LEU A 262 7.07 2.05 1.78
N ALA A 263 7.31 1.32 0.71
CA ALA A 263 8.63 0.87 0.30
C ALA A 263 9.20 1.79 -0.77
N VAL A 264 10.53 1.80 -0.89
CA VAL A 264 11.27 2.56 -1.89
C VAL A 264 12.42 1.71 -2.41
N ARG A 265 12.81 1.87 -3.67
CA ARG A 265 14.04 1.26 -4.19
C ARG A 265 15.25 1.70 -3.37
N ALA A 266 16.15 0.76 -3.10
CA ALA A 266 17.35 1.02 -2.30
C ALA A 266 18.35 1.97 -2.95
N ASP A 267 18.32 2.08 -4.29
CA ASP A 267 19.25 2.90 -5.09
C ASP A 267 18.77 4.34 -5.35
N LEU A 268 17.62 4.76 -4.76
CA LEU A 268 17.20 6.16 -4.89
C LEU A 268 18.14 7.09 -4.10
N PRO A 269 18.37 8.33 -4.58
CA PRO A 269 19.16 9.29 -3.83
C PRO A 269 18.52 9.64 -2.48
N ASP A 270 19.34 9.67 -1.42
CA ASP A 270 18.91 9.94 -0.05
C ASP A 270 18.08 11.23 0.06
N GLU A 271 18.50 12.29 -0.63
CA GLU A 271 17.83 13.58 -0.61
C GLU A 271 16.41 13.51 -1.18
N VAL A 272 16.17 12.66 -2.20
CA VAL A 272 14.83 12.47 -2.77
C VAL A 272 13.92 11.79 -1.74
N VAL A 273 14.40 10.73 -1.11
CA VAL A 273 13.62 9.97 -0.14
C VAL A 273 13.39 10.79 1.14
N TYR A 274 14.39 11.56 1.57
CA TYR A 274 14.25 12.52 2.68
C TYR A 274 13.13 13.52 2.41
N LYS A 275 13.14 14.18 1.23
CA LYS A 275 12.12 15.18 0.86
C LYS A 275 10.73 14.55 0.77
N VAL A 276 10.60 13.36 0.18
CA VAL A 276 9.33 12.64 0.11
C VAL A 276 8.81 12.30 1.51
N THR A 277 9.65 11.76 2.39
CA THR A 277 9.28 11.40 3.76
C THR A 277 8.81 12.63 4.54
N LYS A 278 9.59 13.71 4.49
CA LYS A 278 9.27 15.00 5.11
C LYS A 278 7.94 15.56 4.59
N THR A 279 7.77 15.58 3.27
CA THR A 279 6.53 16.07 2.63
C THR A 279 5.29 15.30 3.10
N ILE A 280 5.39 13.98 3.24
CA ILE A 280 4.29 13.15 3.75
C ILE A 280 3.93 13.57 5.17
N TYR A 281 4.89 13.64 6.07
CA TYR A 281 4.64 13.88 7.49
C TYR A 281 4.21 15.33 7.80
N GLU A 282 4.71 16.30 7.07
CA GLU A 282 4.28 17.70 7.19
C GLU A 282 2.87 17.95 6.64
N ASN A 283 2.27 16.97 5.93
CA ASN A 283 0.97 17.12 5.27
C ASN A 283 0.01 15.94 5.52
N LEU A 284 0.08 15.28 6.67
CA LEU A 284 -0.79 14.14 7.02
C LEU A 284 -2.28 14.51 6.95
N ASN A 285 -2.65 15.74 7.31
CA ASN A 285 -4.04 16.21 7.22
C ASN A 285 -4.58 16.11 5.78
N PHE A 286 -3.77 16.44 4.77
CA PHE A 286 -4.15 16.28 3.38
C PHE A 286 -4.47 14.80 3.05
N LEU A 287 -3.61 13.86 3.46
CA LEU A 287 -3.85 12.45 3.24
C LEU A 287 -5.11 11.97 3.99
N GLY A 288 -5.37 12.52 5.18
CA GLY A 288 -6.60 12.27 5.96
C GLY A 288 -7.89 12.64 5.24
N THR A 289 -7.85 13.61 4.31
CA THR A 289 -9.00 13.96 3.45
C THR A 289 -9.18 12.99 2.29
N ILE A 290 -8.12 12.30 1.86
CA ILE A 290 -8.18 11.32 0.77
C ILE A 290 -8.80 10.01 1.24
N HIS A 291 -8.37 9.50 2.40
CA HIS A 291 -8.89 8.25 2.97
C HIS A 291 -8.71 8.23 4.49
N SER A 292 -9.78 7.85 5.21
CA SER A 292 -9.76 7.85 6.69
C SER A 292 -8.70 6.92 7.30
N ALA A 293 -8.36 5.83 6.64
CA ALA A 293 -7.31 4.90 7.11
C ALA A 293 -5.95 5.61 7.32
N THR A 294 -5.65 6.66 6.54
CA THR A 294 -4.40 7.41 6.69
C THR A 294 -4.30 8.22 7.99
N LYS A 295 -5.41 8.39 8.72
CA LYS A 295 -5.40 8.98 10.07
C LYS A 295 -4.62 8.14 11.09
N ASN A 296 -4.32 6.87 10.77
CA ASN A 296 -3.41 6.04 11.54
C ASN A 296 -1.93 6.44 11.35
N MET A 297 -1.61 7.21 10.33
CA MET A 297 -0.25 7.70 10.08
C MET A 297 0.10 8.78 11.11
N SER A 298 1.18 8.55 11.83
CA SER A 298 1.76 9.50 12.78
C SER A 298 3.24 9.18 12.96
N LEU A 299 4.02 10.13 13.48
CA LEU A 299 5.41 9.86 13.80
C LEU A 299 5.57 8.73 14.83
N ASN A 300 4.65 8.61 15.78
CA ASN A 300 4.67 7.54 16.79
C ASN A 300 4.47 6.14 16.16
N ASN A 301 3.73 6.04 15.07
CA ASN A 301 3.46 4.77 14.38
C ASN A 301 4.40 4.52 13.19
N ALA A 302 5.22 5.51 12.82
CA ALA A 302 6.01 5.51 11.59
C ALA A 302 6.86 4.26 11.35
N LEU A 303 7.40 3.69 12.42
CA LEU A 303 8.34 2.57 12.38
C LEU A 303 7.69 1.23 12.75
N TYR A 304 6.40 1.23 13.10
CA TYR A 304 5.70 0.04 13.54
C TYR A 304 5.58 -0.99 12.41
N GLY A 305 6.00 -2.23 12.71
CA GLY A 305 5.86 -3.38 11.81
C GLY A 305 6.62 -3.28 10.48
N LEU A 306 7.60 -2.38 10.35
CA LEU A 306 8.44 -2.30 9.17
C LEU A 306 9.30 -3.57 9.04
N PRO A 307 9.27 -4.25 7.86
CA PRO A 307 9.89 -5.56 7.71
C PRO A 307 11.38 -5.50 7.33
N VAL A 308 11.83 -4.40 6.76
CA VAL A 308 13.21 -4.19 6.28
C VAL A 308 13.75 -2.86 6.79
N ALA A 309 15.06 -2.69 6.73
CA ALA A 309 15.74 -1.46 7.12
C ALA A 309 15.15 -0.23 6.39
N LEU A 310 15.21 0.91 7.04
CA LEU A 310 14.85 2.19 6.47
C LEU A 310 15.83 2.59 5.37
N HIS A 311 15.32 3.33 4.39
CA HIS A 311 16.18 4.04 3.45
C HIS A 311 16.94 5.16 4.19
N PRO A 312 18.24 5.42 3.86
CA PRO A 312 19.02 6.45 4.56
C PRO A 312 18.36 7.83 4.56
N GLY A 313 17.68 8.21 3.47
CA GLY A 313 16.91 9.45 3.40
C GLY A 313 15.76 9.51 4.41
N ALA A 314 15.07 8.39 4.66
CA ALA A 314 14.04 8.32 5.71
C ALA A 314 14.67 8.38 7.11
N VAL A 315 15.80 7.70 7.33
CA VAL A 315 16.60 7.80 8.56
C VAL A 315 16.96 9.25 8.87
N LYS A 316 17.44 10.01 7.86
CA LYS A 316 17.76 11.43 8.00
C LYS A 316 16.58 12.23 8.54
N TYR A 317 15.39 12.04 7.97
CA TYR A 317 14.19 12.74 8.42
C TYR A 317 13.78 12.36 9.84
N TYR A 318 13.74 11.06 10.17
CA TYR A 318 13.33 10.62 11.50
C TYR A 318 14.28 11.11 12.60
N ARG A 319 15.59 11.17 12.33
CA ARG A 319 16.57 11.78 13.25
C ARG A 319 16.34 13.27 13.42
N GLU A 320 16.02 14.00 12.35
CA GLU A 320 15.70 15.44 12.38
C GLU A 320 14.53 15.74 13.32
N VAL A 321 13.49 14.88 13.30
CA VAL A 321 12.31 15.07 14.14
C VAL A 321 12.38 14.33 15.49
N GLY A 322 13.54 13.80 15.86
CA GLY A 322 13.79 13.21 17.18
C GLY A 322 13.18 11.82 17.39
N ILE A 323 12.90 11.07 16.32
CA ILE A 323 12.40 9.69 16.43
C ILE A 323 13.58 8.74 16.66
N GLU A 324 13.52 7.97 17.72
CA GLU A 324 14.46 6.88 18.00
C GLU A 324 14.23 5.73 17.01
N ILE A 325 15.30 5.35 16.29
CA ILE A 325 15.22 4.31 15.26
C ILE A 325 15.84 3.02 15.82
N PRO A 326 15.05 1.93 15.94
CA PRO A 326 15.58 0.65 16.36
C PRO A 326 16.72 0.14 15.44
N ASP A 327 17.77 -0.47 16.01
CA ASP A 327 18.96 -0.95 15.27
C ASP A 327 18.62 -1.86 14.08
N ARG A 328 17.58 -2.69 14.22
CA ARG A 328 17.09 -3.56 13.14
C ARG A 328 16.63 -2.81 11.88
N LEU A 329 16.31 -1.52 12.01
CA LEU A 329 15.85 -0.65 10.92
C LEU A 329 16.96 0.24 10.36
N ILE A 330 18.17 0.15 10.88
CA ILE A 330 19.35 0.84 10.33
C ILE A 330 20.08 -0.13 9.41
N SER A 331 20.30 0.27 8.16
CA SER A 331 21.14 -0.52 7.23
C SER A 331 22.56 -0.58 7.77
N LYS A 332 23.12 -1.79 7.82
CA LYS A 332 24.56 -1.98 8.13
C LYS A 332 25.39 -1.58 6.93
#